data_8aa0eb3a3599e605eea761eb59361dce
#
_entry.id   8aa0eb3a3599e605eea761eb59361dce
#
_cell.length_a   1.000
_cell.length_b   1.000
_cell.length_c   1.000
_cell.angle_alpha   90.00
_cell.angle_beta   90.00
_cell.angle_gamma   90.00
#
_symmetry.space_group_name_H-M   'P 1'
#
loop_
_entity.id
_entity.type
_entity.pdbx_description
1 polymer ?
#
loop_
_entity_poly.entity_id
_entity_poly.type
_entity_poly.pdbx_seq_one_letter_code
_entity_poly.pdbx_strand_id
1 'polypeptide(L)'
;YILDRQVLLQKIEETVAIGGDQILLQGGMHPTLPLEWYEELLRDIKSHFPSVNVHGFSPPEIFHLTKVAKRPLVEILERLAAAGLGSLPGGGGEILVDRVRSAMTRGKVMTDDWLNVHRQWHALGGRSTATMMFGHIETLAERIEHLDRLRELQDETGGFTAFICWSFQPDNTEMAHIPASGSFEYLKTQAVARLYLDNIPNIQ
;
A
#
# COMPACT_ATOMS: atom_id res chain seq x y z
N TYR A 1 18.38 -2.67 -7.65
CA TYR A 1 18.58 -2.10 -9.01
C TYR A 1 17.44 -1.11 -9.30
N ILE A 2 17.65 -0.20 -10.24
CA ILE A 2 16.63 0.72 -10.76
C ILE A 2 16.29 0.21 -12.16
N LEU A 3 15.00 0.03 -12.43
CA LEU A 3 14.53 -0.36 -13.76
C LEU A 3 14.77 0.79 -14.75
N ASP A 4 15.24 0.45 -15.95
CA ASP A 4 15.40 1.43 -17.02
C ASP A 4 14.05 2.08 -17.37
N ARG A 5 14.05 3.38 -17.60
CA ARG A 5 12.84 4.16 -17.88
C ARG A 5 12.11 3.68 -19.13
N GLN A 6 12.86 3.37 -20.19
CA GLN A 6 12.27 2.90 -21.45
C GLN A 6 11.61 1.53 -21.28
N VAL A 7 12.24 0.63 -20.52
CA VAL A 7 11.65 -0.68 -20.21
C VAL A 7 10.35 -0.53 -19.41
N LEU A 8 10.31 0.42 -18.46
CA LEU A 8 9.09 0.70 -17.71
C LEU A 8 7.96 1.23 -18.61
N LEU A 9 8.25 2.23 -19.46
CA LEU A 9 7.26 2.78 -20.37
C LEU A 9 6.75 1.75 -21.38
N GLN A 10 7.63 0.89 -21.91
CA GLN A 10 7.23 -0.21 -22.77
C GLN A 10 6.25 -1.17 -22.06
N LYS A 11 6.51 -1.55 -20.80
CA LYS A 11 5.59 -2.40 -20.02
C LYS A 11 4.21 -1.75 -19.79
N ILE A 12 4.19 -0.44 -19.61
CA ILE A 12 2.92 0.30 -19.50
C ILE A 12 2.18 0.30 -20.83
N GLU A 13 2.89 0.54 -21.94
CA GLU A 13 2.32 0.48 -23.28
C GLU A 13 1.70 -0.89 -23.58
N GLU A 14 2.41 -1.98 -23.28
CA GLU A 14 1.90 -3.36 -23.40
C GLU A 14 0.62 -3.56 -22.57
N THR A 15 0.56 -2.99 -21.35
CA THR A 15 -0.63 -3.05 -20.50
C THR A 15 -1.81 -2.28 -21.11
N VAL A 16 -1.56 -1.09 -21.62
CA VAL A 16 -2.58 -0.25 -22.29
C VAL A 16 -3.10 -0.95 -23.57
N ALA A 17 -2.20 -1.58 -24.33
CA ALA A 17 -2.57 -2.27 -25.58
C ALA A 17 -3.57 -3.43 -25.37
N ILE A 18 -3.58 -4.05 -24.18
CA ILE A 18 -4.55 -5.08 -23.80
C ILE A 18 -5.76 -4.54 -23.02
N GLY A 19 -5.91 -3.21 -22.94
CA GLY A 19 -7.05 -2.54 -22.30
C GLY A 19 -6.87 -2.20 -20.82
N GLY A 20 -5.64 -2.28 -20.29
CA GLY A 20 -5.35 -1.85 -18.92
C GLY A 20 -5.40 -0.32 -18.79
N ASP A 21 -6.05 0.17 -17.73
CA ASP A 21 -6.21 1.59 -17.41
C ASP A 21 -5.52 2.01 -16.10
N GLN A 22 -4.93 1.03 -15.41
CA GLN A 22 -4.20 1.25 -14.16
C GLN A 22 -2.93 0.40 -14.11
N ILE A 23 -1.90 0.95 -13.48
CA ILE A 23 -0.67 0.22 -13.13
C ILE A 23 -0.46 0.25 -11.62
N LEU A 24 0.03 -0.86 -11.06
CA LEU A 24 0.54 -0.91 -9.70
C LEU A 24 2.06 -0.66 -9.73
N LEU A 25 2.48 0.48 -9.20
CA LEU A 25 3.87 0.90 -9.17
C LEU A 25 4.43 0.88 -7.74
N GLN A 26 5.16 -0.16 -7.39
CA GLN A 26 5.87 -0.30 -6.12
C GLN A 26 7.31 -0.70 -6.40
N GLY A 27 8.27 0.00 -5.79
CA GLY A 27 9.71 -0.21 -6.06
C GLY A 27 10.54 -0.48 -4.83
N GLY A 28 10.01 -0.23 -3.65
CA GLY A 28 10.74 -0.34 -2.38
C GLY A 28 11.49 0.94 -1.99
N MET A 29 12.21 0.87 -0.90
CA MET A 29 12.82 2.02 -0.22
C MET A 29 14.27 2.21 -0.67
N HIS A 30 14.49 2.93 -1.78
CA HIS A 30 15.84 3.23 -2.24
C HIS A 30 16.53 4.24 -1.31
N PRO A 31 17.77 3.99 -0.85
CA PRO A 31 18.38 4.78 0.22
C PRO A 31 18.75 6.21 -0.17
N THR A 32 18.91 6.52 -1.45
CA THR A 32 19.49 7.80 -1.92
C THR A 32 18.76 8.46 -3.08
N LEU A 33 17.73 7.84 -3.67
CA LEU A 33 16.99 8.49 -4.76
C LEU A 33 16.24 9.71 -4.24
N PRO A 34 16.46 10.90 -4.83
CA PRO A 34 15.77 12.11 -4.41
C PRO A 34 14.30 12.10 -4.82
N LEU A 35 13.48 12.92 -4.17
CA LEU A 35 12.05 13.04 -4.47
C LEU A 35 11.81 13.46 -5.92
N GLU A 36 12.65 14.32 -6.46
CA GLU A 36 12.62 14.80 -7.85
C GLU A 36 12.64 13.65 -8.86
N TRP A 37 13.40 12.59 -8.58
CA TRP A 37 13.44 11.39 -9.43
C TRP A 37 12.07 10.71 -9.56
N TYR A 38 11.33 10.60 -8.44
CA TYR A 38 9.99 10.03 -8.43
C TYR A 38 8.96 10.93 -9.12
N GLU A 39 9.09 12.23 -8.95
CA GLU A 39 8.25 13.20 -9.68
C GLU A 39 8.46 13.14 -11.18
N GLU A 40 9.72 13.08 -11.63
CA GLU A 40 10.05 12.93 -13.05
C GLU A 40 9.50 11.62 -13.62
N LEU A 41 9.61 10.52 -12.86
CA LEU A 41 9.01 9.24 -13.23
C LEU A 41 7.51 9.35 -13.46
N LEU A 42 6.78 9.97 -12.53
CA LEU A 42 5.33 10.15 -12.64
C LEU A 42 4.98 11.05 -13.83
N ARG A 43 5.68 12.16 -14.00
CA ARG A 43 5.46 13.08 -15.15
C ARG A 43 5.72 12.41 -16.48
N ASP A 44 6.75 11.59 -16.58
CA ASP A 44 7.04 10.82 -17.79
C ASP A 44 5.91 9.83 -18.11
N ILE A 45 5.45 9.06 -17.10
CA ILE A 45 4.33 8.15 -17.29
C ILE A 45 3.09 8.91 -17.76
N LYS A 46 2.74 10.01 -17.09
CA LYS A 46 1.55 10.80 -17.42
C LYS A 46 1.65 11.54 -18.75
N SER A 47 2.86 11.87 -19.21
CA SER A 47 3.07 12.48 -20.54
C SER A 47 2.81 11.51 -21.69
N HIS A 48 3.16 10.22 -21.50
CA HIS A 48 2.96 9.17 -22.51
C HIS A 48 1.58 8.50 -22.39
N PHE A 49 1.06 8.35 -21.17
CA PHE A 49 -0.17 7.64 -20.86
C PHE A 49 -1.07 8.48 -19.94
N PRO A 50 -1.65 9.58 -20.42
CA PRO A 50 -2.39 10.54 -19.58
C PRO A 50 -3.62 9.93 -18.89
N SER A 51 -4.26 8.92 -19.51
CA SER A 51 -5.46 8.25 -18.96
C SER A 51 -5.14 7.16 -17.93
N VAL A 52 -3.90 6.64 -17.91
CA VAL A 52 -3.53 5.54 -17.01
C VAL A 52 -3.49 6.05 -15.56
N ASN A 53 -4.21 5.37 -14.65
CA ASN A 53 -4.07 5.61 -13.23
C ASN A 53 -2.76 5.01 -12.71
N VAL A 54 -1.93 5.83 -12.06
CA VAL A 54 -0.76 5.35 -11.34
C VAL A 54 -1.16 5.08 -9.90
N HIS A 55 -1.39 3.81 -9.57
CA HIS A 55 -1.59 3.30 -8.22
C HIS A 55 -0.22 2.93 -7.66
N GLY A 56 0.41 3.82 -6.91
CA GLY A 56 1.83 3.67 -6.61
C GLY A 56 2.25 4.17 -5.24
N PHE A 57 3.42 3.73 -4.84
CA PHE A 57 4.11 4.10 -3.62
C PHE A 57 3.31 3.81 -2.34
N SER A 58 3.55 2.65 -1.77
CA SER A 58 2.96 2.23 -0.49
C SER A 58 3.33 3.18 0.65
N PRO A 59 2.57 3.20 1.76
CA PRO A 59 2.89 4.03 2.93
C PRO A 59 4.34 3.91 3.43
N PRO A 60 4.97 2.72 3.48
CA PRO A 60 6.40 2.62 3.80
C PRO A 60 7.33 3.38 2.85
N GLU A 61 7.04 3.34 1.54
CA GLU A 61 7.83 4.07 0.53
C GLU A 61 7.66 5.58 0.70
N ILE A 62 6.42 6.06 0.87
CA ILE A 62 6.14 7.48 1.15
C ILE A 62 6.82 7.93 2.45
N PHE A 63 6.68 7.16 3.53
CA PHE A 63 7.32 7.47 4.81
C PHE A 63 8.85 7.48 4.70
N HIS A 64 9.43 6.59 3.91
CA HIS A 64 10.86 6.60 3.62
C HIS A 64 11.29 7.87 2.88
N LEU A 65 10.51 8.31 1.90
CA LEU A 65 10.78 9.55 1.16
C LEU A 65 10.84 10.78 2.07
N THR A 66 10.04 10.85 3.14
CA THR A 66 10.13 11.96 4.11
C THR A 66 11.51 12.05 4.75
N LYS A 67 12.14 10.90 5.03
CA LYS A 67 13.46 10.80 5.64
C LYS A 67 14.57 11.15 4.65
N VAL A 68 14.48 10.65 3.41
CA VAL A 68 15.47 10.91 2.35
C VAL A 68 15.45 12.38 1.93
N ALA A 69 14.26 12.91 1.66
CA ALA A 69 14.07 14.29 1.22
C ALA A 69 14.15 15.31 2.37
N LYS A 70 14.06 14.86 3.64
CA LYS A 70 13.98 15.71 4.84
C LYS A 70 12.85 16.75 4.72
N ARG A 71 11.69 16.30 4.29
CA ARG A 71 10.49 17.12 4.06
C ARG A 71 9.31 16.58 4.85
N PRO A 72 8.35 17.43 5.24
CA PRO A 72 7.09 17.00 5.85
C PRO A 72 6.32 16.04 4.94
N LEU A 73 5.58 15.12 5.54
CA LEU A 73 4.78 14.13 4.81
C LEU A 73 3.78 14.78 3.84
N VAL A 74 3.09 15.82 4.27
CA VAL A 74 2.11 16.52 3.43
C VAL A 74 2.76 17.09 2.16
N GLU A 75 3.96 17.69 2.26
CA GLU A 75 4.69 18.22 1.11
C GLU A 75 5.09 17.11 0.11
N ILE A 76 5.52 15.94 0.62
CA ILE A 76 5.81 14.77 -0.22
C ILE A 76 4.56 14.35 -1.01
N LEU A 77 3.42 14.22 -0.32
CA LEU A 77 2.16 13.79 -0.93
C LEU A 77 1.63 14.80 -1.95
N GLU A 78 1.66 16.09 -1.64
CA GLU A 78 1.27 17.17 -2.56
C GLU A 78 2.13 17.16 -3.84
N ARG A 79 3.44 17.01 -3.70
CA ARG A 79 4.37 16.98 -4.82
C ARG A 79 4.16 15.76 -5.70
N LEU A 80 3.97 14.58 -5.12
CA LEU A 80 3.68 13.36 -5.88
C LEU A 80 2.31 13.43 -6.58
N ALA A 81 1.29 13.97 -5.90
CA ALA A 81 -0.02 14.21 -6.51
C ALA A 81 0.10 15.16 -7.72
N ALA A 82 0.79 16.28 -7.56
CA ALA A 82 1.04 17.25 -8.65
C ALA A 82 1.85 16.65 -9.81
N ALA A 83 2.69 15.66 -9.54
CA ALA A 83 3.44 14.94 -10.56
C ALA A 83 2.62 13.87 -11.30
N GLY A 84 1.42 13.48 -10.78
CA GLY A 84 0.52 12.55 -11.45
C GLY A 84 0.27 11.22 -10.72
N LEU A 85 0.64 11.13 -9.44
CA LEU A 85 0.24 10.00 -8.59
C LEU A 85 -1.29 9.99 -8.44
N GLY A 86 -1.94 8.88 -8.81
CA GLY A 86 -3.40 8.81 -8.83
C GLY A 86 -4.03 8.21 -7.58
N SER A 87 -3.39 7.19 -6.99
CA SER A 87 -3.89 6.53 -5.78
C SER A 87 -2.77 5.78 -5.06
N LEU A 88 -2.96 5.48 -3.76
CA LEU A 88 -1.99 4.74 -2.96
C LEU A 88 -2.43 3.29 -2.71
N PRO A 89 -1.54 2.29 -2.88
CA PRO A 89 -1.78 0.93 -2.43
C PRO A 89 -1.62 0.80 -0.92
N GLY A 90 -2.34 -0.14 -0.32
CA GLY A 90 -2.24 -0.47 1.10
C GLY A 90 -1.02 -1.30 1.50
N GLY A 91 -0.02 -1.40 0.64
CA GLY A 91 1.19 -2.18 0.91
C GLY A 91 1.86 -1.83 2.24
N GLY A 92 2.49 -2.80 2.87
CA GLY A 92 3.12 -2.62 4.19
C GLY A 92 2.12 -2.59 5.35
N GLY A 93 0.81 -2.80 5.12
CA GLY A 93 -0.22 -2.89 6.15
C GLY A 93 -0.05 -4.13 7.04
N GLU A 94 0.21 -5.28 6.42
CA GLU A 94 0.22 -6.62 7.03
C GLU A 94 -0.78 -6.72 8.19
N ILE A 95 -0.34 -6.52 9.44
CA ILE A 95 -1.19 -6.35 10.64
C ILE A 95 -0.84 -5.00 11.29
N LEU A 96 -1.85 -4.15 11.50
CA LEU A 96 -1.71 -2.81 12.09
C LEU A 96 -1.75 -2.88 13.62
N VAL A 97 -0.87 -3.70 14.18
CA VAL A 97 -0.60 -3.86 15.61
C VAL A 97 0.90 -3.86 15.83
N ASP A 98 1.41 -2.92 16.60
CA ASP A 98 2.84 -2.65 16.71
C ASP A 98 3.65 -3.81 17.28
N ARG A 99 3.06 -4.65 18.15
CA ARG A 99 3.68 -5.90 18.58
C ARG A 99 4.03 -6.80 17.40
N VAL A 100 3.07 -7.00 16.50
CA VAL A 100 3.24 -7.83 15.32
C VAL A 100 4.25 -7.20 14.37
N ARG A 101 4.11 -5.91 14.09
CA ARG A 101 4.96 -5.15 13.16
C ARG A 101 6.43 -5.21 13.59
N SER A 102 6.70 -4.97 14.87
CA SER A 102 8.06 -5.00 15.43
C SER A 102 8.70 -6.40 15.41
N ALA A 103 7.87 -7.45 15.54
CA ALA A 103 8.36 -8.83 15.51
C ALA A 103 8.60 -9.36 14.08
N MET A 104 7.92 -8.80 13.06
CA MET A 104 8.06 -9.24 11.68
C MET A 104 9.37 -8.77 11.05
N THR A 105 9.74 -7.50 11.23
CA THR A 105 10.97 -6.97 10.64
C THR A 105 11.44 -5.70 11.33
N ARG A 106 12.76 -5.51 11.35
CA ARG A 106 13.37 -4.30 11.89
C ARG A 106 13.09 -3.10 10.96
N GLY A 107 12.79 -1.95 11.56
CA GLY A 107 12.59 -0.71 10.83
C GLY A 107 11.28 -0.62 10.04
N LYS A 108 10.32 -1.49 10.33
CA LYS A 108 8.97 -1.40 9.76
C LYS A 108 8.30 -0.10 10.17
N VAL A 109 7.57 0.51 9.25
CA VAL A 109 6.71 1.66 9.55
C VAL A 109 5.65 1.22 10.56
N MET A 110 5.50 1.95 11.66
CA MET A 110 4.57 1.61 12.73
C MET A 110 3.13 1.93 12.34
N THR A 111 2.18 1.43 13.12
CA THR A 111 0.74 1.50 12.81
C THR A 111 0.28 2.94 12.56
N ASP A 112 0.58 3.85 13.48
CA ASP A 112 0.12 5.24 13.39
C ASP A 112 0.76 5.99 12.21
N ASP A 113 2.02 5.73 11.89
CA ASP A 113 2.70 6.32 10.73
C ASP A 113 2.08 5.80 9.42
N TRP A 114 1.76 4.51 9.33
CA TRP A 114 1.09 3.92 8.16
C TRP A 114 -0.30 4.54 7.95
N LEU A 115 -1.11 4.62 9.01
CA LEU A 115 -2.43 5.24 8.97
C LEU A 115 -2.35 6.73 8.63
N ASN A 116 -1.35 7.44 9.17
CA ASN A 116 -1.16 8.87 8.92
C ASN A 116 -0.83 9.18 7.45
N VAL A 117 -0.10 8.31 6.75
CA VAL A 117 0.13 8.47 5.30
C VAL A 117 -1.21 8.46 4.56
N HIS A 118 -2.09 7.50 4.84
CA HIS A 118 -3.41 7.44 4.21
C HIS A 118 -4.29 8.61 4.61
N ARG A 119 -4.32 8.97 5.90
CA ARG A 119 -5.10 10.11 6.40
C ARG A 119 -4.76 11.40 5.66
N GLN A 120 -3.47 11.72 5.53
CA GLN A 120 -3.03 12.93 4.83
C GLN A 120 -3.30 12.85 3.32
N TRP A 121 -3.12 11.68 2.70
CA TRP A 121 -3.47 11.47 1.30
C TRP A 121 -4.97 11.68 1.04
N HIS A 122 -5.83 11.12 1.90
CA HIS A 122 -7.27 11.31 1.81
C HIS A 122 -7.68 12.78 2.03
N ALA A 123 -7.00 13.48 2.94
CA ALA A 123 -7.24 14.92 3.16
C ALA A 123 -6.94 15.78 1.92
N LEU A 124 -6.02 15.34 1.05
CA LEU A 124 -5.75 15.95 -0.25
C LEU A 124 -6.75 15.53 -1.35
N GLY A 125 -7.79 14.76 -1.00
CA GLY A 125 -8.79 14.23 -1.94
C GLY A 125 -8.36 12.94 -2.64
N GLY A 126 -7.21 12.38 -2.29
CA GLY A 126 -6.69 11.14 -2.84
C GLY A 126 -7.50 9.92 -2.40
N ARG A 127 -7.40 8.82 -3.16
CA ARG A 127 -8.00 7.52 -2.85
C ARG A 127 -6.92 6.48 -2.65
N SER A 128 -7.23 5.45 -1.86
CA SER A 128 -6.27 4.37 -1.60
C SER A 128 -6.96 3.03 -1.40
N THR A 129 -6.18 1.97 -1.34
CA THR A 129 -6.62 0.67 -0.87
C THR A 129 -6.04 0.37 0.51
N ALA A 130 -6.62 -0.58 1.22
CA ALA A 130 -6.10 -1.12 2.47
C ALA A 130 -5.83 -2.61 2.29
N THR A 131 -4.85 -3.15 3.03
CA THR A 131 -4.44 -4.54 2.91
C THR A 131 -4.21 -5.17 4.26
N MET A 132 -4.39 -6.49 4.34
CA MET A 132 -4.00 -7.32 5.48
C MET A 132 -3.29 -8.57 5.01
N MET A 133 -2.17 -8.92 5.62
CA MET A 133 -1.55 -10.24 5.47
C MET A 133 -1.67 -10.98 6.80
N PHE A 134 -2.33 -12.13 6.77
CA PHE A 134 -2.65 -12.91 7.98
C PHE A 134 -2.10 -14.33 7.93
N GLY A 135 -2.11 -15.02 9.06
CA GLY A 135 -1.66 -16.41 9.18
C GLY A 135 -0.18 -16.57 9.49
N HIS A 136 0.41 -15.59 10.19
CA HIS A 136 1.79 -15.66 10.65
C HIS A 136 1.88 -15.67 12.19
N ILE A 137 2.20 -14.54 12.83
CA ILE A 137 2.44 -14.47 14.29
C ILE A 137 1.36 -13.70 15.04
N GLU A 138 0.39 -13.19 14.32
CA GLU A 138 -0.74 -12.46 14.88
C GLU A 138 -1.75 -13.42 15.55
N THR A 139 -2.50 -12.88 16.50
CA THR A 139 -3.69 -13.52 17.08
C THR A 139 -4.96 -13.13 16.32
N LEU A 140 -6.05 -13.87 16.51
CA LEU A 140 -7.35 -13.50 15.94
C LEU A 140 -7.84 -12.13 16.45
N ALA A 141 -7.54 -11.78 17.71
CA ALA A 141 -7.86 -10.48 18.26
C ALA A 141 -7.12 -9.36 17.53
N GLU A 142 -5.86 -9.58 17.20
CA GLU A 142 -5.04 -8.59 16.46
C GLU A 142 -5.49 -8.45 15.00
N ARG A 143 -6.09 -9.47 14.38
CA ARG A 143 -6.75 -9.30 13.08
C ARG A 143 -7.97 -8.38 13.21
N ILE A 144 -8.76 -8.52 14.26
CA ILE A 144 -9.91 -7.63 14.50
C ILE A 144 -9.43 -6.21 14.81
N GLU A 145 -8.39 -6.04 15.64
CA GLU A 145 -7.79 -4.73 15.89
C GLU A 145 -7.30 -4.05 14.60
N HIS A 146 -6.69 -4.82 13.69
CA HIS A 146 -6.32 -4.30 12.36
C HIS A 146 -7.55 -3.78 11.58
N LEU A 147 -8.64 -4.56 11.56
CA LEU A 147 -9.88 -4.12 10.89
C LEU A 147 -10.49 -2.89 11.57
N ASP A 148 -10.43 -2.81 12.90
CA ASP A 148 -10.88 -1.64 13.68
C ASP A 148 -10.14 -0.38 13.24
N ARG A 149 -8.81 -0.42 13.19
CA ARG A 149 -7.98 0.70 12.76
C ARG A 149 -8.34 1.19 11.36
N LEU A 150 -8.60 0.26 10.43
CA LEU A 150 -9.02 0.62 9.08
C LEU A 150 -10.43 1.20 9.04
N ARG A 151 -11.35 0.62 9.81
CA ARG A 151 -12.72 1.10 9.94
C ARG A 151 -12.76 2.52 10.47
N GLU A 152 -12.05 2.80 11.57
CA GLU A 152 -11.95 4.13 12.16
C GLU A 152 -11.42 5.17 11.16
N LEU A 153 -10.36 4.84 10.42
CA LEU A 153 -9.81 5.75 9.41
C LEU A 153 -10.76 5.93 8.23
N GLN A 154 -11.50 4.89 7.83
CA GLN A 154 -12.51 4.99 6.79
C GLN A 154 -13.71 5.86 7.24
N ASP A 155 -14.16 5.71 8.47
CA ASP A 155 -15.22 6.56 9.04
C ASP A 155 -14.78 8.04 9.11
N GLU A 156 -13.50 8.29 9.40
CA GLU A 156 -12.91 9.62 9.43
C GLU A 156 -12.80 10.24 8.03
N THR A 157 -12.37 9.47 7.02
CA THR A 157 -11.88 10.02 5.75
C THR A 157 -12.68 9.61 4.52
N GLY A 158 -13.32 8.44 4.53
CA GLY A 158 -14.01 7.87 3.37
C GLY A 158 -13.09 7.56 2.18
N GLY A 159 -11.77 7.51 2.38
CA GLY A 159 -10.79 7.47 1.30
C GLY A 159 -10.41 6.08 0.78
N PHE A 160 -10.66 5.00 1.55
CA PHE A 160 -10.41 3.65 1.08
C PHE A 160 -11.46 3.20 0.07
N THR A 161 -11.02 2.69 -1.06
CA THR A 161 -11.87 2.15 -2.14
C THR A 161 -11.99 0.64 -2.11
N ALA A 162 -11.00 -0.04 -1.54
CA ALA A 162 -10.99 -1.49 -1.41
C ALA A 162 -10.16 -1.93 -0.20
N PHE A 163 -10.51 -3.09 0.34
CA PHE A 163 -9.69 -3.86 1.27
C PHE A 163 -9.35 -5.21 0.64
N ILE A 164 -8.07 -5.56 0.69
CA ILE A 164 -7.54 -6.79 0.11
C ILE A 164 -6.80 -7.56 1.22
N CYS A 165 -7.19 -8.81 1.47
CA CYS A 165 -6.44 -9.67 2.37
C CYS A 165 -5.84 -10.87 1.65
N TRP A 166 -4.67 -11.31 2.12
CA TRP A 166 -4.00 -12.52 1.64
C TRP A 166 -3.36 -13.28 2.80
N SER A 167 -3.20 -14.58 2.60
CA SER A 167 -2.51 -15.44 3.55
C SER A 167 -0.99 -15.29 3.44
N PHE A 168 -0.31 -15.35 4.56
CA PHE A 168 1.14 -15.40 4.63
C PHE A 168 1.66 -16.65 3.90
N GLN A 169 2.71 -16.47 3.12
CA GLN A 169 3.42 -17.54 2.41
C GLN A 169 4.75 -17.79 3.12
N PRO A 170 4.90 -18.87 3.89
CA PRO A 170 6.06 -19.10 4.75
C PRO A 170 7.33 -19.51 4.00
N ASP A 171 7.19 -20.10 2.82
CA ASP A 171 8.31 -20.66 2.07
C ASP A 171 9.41 -19.64 1.78
N ASN A 172 10.66 -20.03 2.01
CA ASN A 172 11.85 -19.19 1.83
C ASN A 172 11.92 -17.94 2.73
N THR A 173 11.23 -17.96 3.88
CA THR A 173 11.28 -16.91 4.90
C THR A 173 11.91 -17.42 6.20
N GLU A 174 12.31 -16.52 7.10
CA GLU A 174 12.74 -16.88 8.46
C GLU A 174 11.60 -17.54 9.29
N MET A 175 10.36 -17.41 8.84
CA MET A 175 9.15 -17.98 9.45
C MET A 175 8.65 -19.23 8.72
N ALA A 176 9.50 -19.95 7.99
CA ALA A 176 9.14 -21.18 7.27
C ALA A 176 8.60 -22.30 8.15
N HIS A 177 8.76 -22.20 9.47
CA HIS A 177 8.20 -23.13 10.44
C HIS A 177 6.70 -22.91 10.73
N ILE A 178 6.12 -21.79 10.29
CA ILE A 178 4.69 -21.50 10.45
C ILE A 178 3.92 -22.21 9.34
N PRO A 179 2.87 -22.99 9.66
CA PRO A 179 2.08 -23.65 8.64
C PRO A 179 1.30 -22.62 7.80
N ALA A 180 1.25 -22.81 6.48
CA ALA A 180 0.47 -21.97 5.61
C ALA A 180 -1.03 -22.03 5.94
N SER A 181 -1.72 -20.92 5.89
CA SER A 181 -3.17 -20.86 6.08
C SER A 181 -3.92 -21.56 4.94
N GLY A 182 -4.87 -22.44 5.29
CA GLY A 182 -5.70 -23.11 4.30
C GLY A 182 -6.85 -22.24 3.78
N SER A 183 -7.54 -22.76 2.75
CA SER A 183 -8.67 -22.07 2.11
C SER A 183 -9.81 -21.73 3.06
N PHE A 184 -10.08 -22.59 4.06
CA PHE A 184 -11.11 -22.33 5.07
C PHE A 184 -10.78 -21.08 5.90
N GLU A 185 -9.53 -20.95 6.35
CA GLU A 185 -9.06 -19.80 7.11
C GLU A 185 -9.13 -18.51 6.27
N TYR A 186 -8.74 -18.62 4.99
CA TYR A 186 -8.84 -17.49 4.04
C TYR A 186 -10.30 -17.04 3.89
N LEU A 187 -11.22 -17.93 3.55
CA LEU A 187 -12.63 -17.60 3.33
C LEU A 187 -13.30 -17.06 4.61
N LYS A 188 -12.94 -17.60 5.78
CA LYS A 188 -13.43 -17.11 7.07
C LYS A 188 -12.95 -15.69 7.35
N THR A 189 -11.66 -15.42 7.12
CA THR A 189 -11.08 -14.09 7.29
C THR A 189 -11.74 -13.07 6.34
N GLN A 190 -11.95 -13.47 5.09
CA GLN A 190 -12.63 -12.64 4.08
C GLN A 190 -14.08 -12.33 4.48
N ALA A 191 -14.82 -13.33 4.97
CA ALA A 191 -16.19 -13.15 5.44
C ALA A 191 -16.27 -12.21 6.65
N VAL A 192 -15.36 -12.36 7.61
CA VAL A 192 -15.26 -11.47 8.78
C VAL A 192 -14.93 -10.04 8.33
N ALA A 193 -13.95 -9.88 7.45
CA ALA A 193 -13.59 -8.56 6.92
C ALA A 193 -14.79 -7.90 6.23
N ARG A 194 -15.57 -8.65 5.44
CA ARG A 194 -16.78 -8.14 4.77
C ARG A 194 -17.84 -7.65 5.73
N LEU A 195 -18.04 -8.36 6.84
CA LEU A 195 -19.01 -7.98 7.86
C LEU A 195 -18.52 -6.78 8.70
N TYR A 196 -17.22 -6.71 8.93
CA TYR A 196 -16.61 -5.72 9.80
C TYR A 196 -16.38 -4.37 9.09
N LEU A 197 -15.95 -4.40 7.82
CA LEU A 197 -15.66 -3.24 6.99
C LEU A 197 -16.83 -2.91 6.03
N ASP A 198 -18.05 -2.79 6.58
CA ASP A 198 -19.25 -2.44 5.80
C ASP A 198 -19.18 -1.03 5.20
N ASN A 199 -18.28 -0.18 5.70
CA ASN A 199 -17.97 1.17 5.22
C ASN A 199 -16.94 1.22 4.07
N ILE A 200 -16.28 0.09 3.72
CA ILE A 200 -15.40 0.01 2.54
C ILE A 200 -16.15 -0.70 1.39
N PRO A 201 -16.23 -0.06 0.19
CA PRO A 201 -17.10 -0.58 -0.89
C PRO A 201 -16.72 -1.96 -1.39
N ASN A 202 -15.42 -2.25 -1.51
CA ASN A 202 -14.92 -3.48 -2.10
C ASN A 202 -14.07 -4.27 -1.10
N ILE A 203 -14.39 -5.55 -0.93
CA ILE A 203 -13.58 -6.52 -0.18
C ILE A 203 -13.14 -7.60 -1.16
N GLN A 204 -11.82 -7.81 -1.31
CA GLN A 204 -11.19 -8.66 -2.31
C GLN A 204 -10.29 -9.72 -1.66
#